data_f912ed18f1e25d29456ae7d6796d6f4d
#
_entry.id   f912ed18f1e25d29456ae7d6796d6f4d
#
_cell.length_a   1.000
_cell.length_b   1.000
_cell.length_c   1.000
_cell.angle_alpha   90.00
_cell.angle_beta   90.00
_cell.angle_gamma   90.00
#
_symmetry.space_group_name_H-M   'P 1'
#
loop_
_entity.id
_entity.type
_entity.pdbx_description
1 polymer ?
#
loop_
_entity_poly.entity_id
_entity_poly.type
_entity_poly.pdbx_seq_one_letter_code
_entity_poly.pdbx_strand_id
1 'polypeptide(L)'
;SSDSQGRQLVTPLSGRMYRELRHCLEATEFDRVDLLVSFVMRSGVNLIAARVDEALARGAHVRLLSTDYLMVTDVGALGFFLDRIGDHPSGSSLEARVFSDPSVSFHPKAYIFSSAQTGDGIALVGSSNLSHSGLRTGIEWNLRSQQIDELITEFDHLWRDERAVPLTVEWLERYR
;
A
#
# COMPACT_ATOMS: atom_id res chain seq x y z
N SER A 1 15.42 16.58 -8.53
CA SER A 1 16.65 15.79 -8.65
C SER A 1 16.59 14.85 -9.85
N SER A 2 17.73 14.53 -10.43
CA SER A 2 17.88 13.63 -11.57
C SER A 2 18.95 12.58 -11.25
N ASP A 3 18.85 11.41 -11.89
CA ASP A 3 19.91 10.41 -11.81
C ASP A 3 21.12 10.80 -12.67
N SER A 4 22.19 10.00 -12.62
CA SER A 4 23.42 10.24 -13.38
C SER A 4 23.23 10.26 -14.91
N GLN A 5 22.06 9.80 -15.40
CA GLN A 5 21.70 9.80 -16.81
C GLN A 5 20.73 10.92 -17.17
N GLY A 6 20.45 11.84 -16.25
CA GLY A 6 19.56 12.98 -16.47
C GLY A 6 18.06 12.66 -16.38
N ARG A 7 17.67 11.44 -15.96
CA ARG A 7 16.26 11.09 -15.75
C ARG A 7 15.75 11.72 -14.48
N GLN A 8 14.48 12.13 -14.47
CA GLN A 8 13.84 12.63 -13.27
C GLN A 8 13.60 11.49 -12.27
N LEU A 9 14.10 11.64 -11.03
CA LEU A 9 13.88 10.69 -9.93
C LEU A 9 12.51 10.90 -9.27
N VAL A 10 11.92 12.08 -9.40
CA VAL A 10 10.62 12.42 -8.85
C VAL A 10 9.74 13.05 -9.94
N THR A 11 8.54 12.53 -10.12
CA THR A 11 7.63 12.95 -11.19
C THR A 11 6.20 13.10 -10.64
N PRO A 12 5.50 14.21 -10.94
CA PRO A 12 4.09 14.36 -10.59
C PRO A 12 3.18 13.44 -11.42
N LEU A 13 2.07 12.99 -10.83
CA LEU A 13 1.16 11.99 -11.39
C LEU A 13 -0.26 12.53 -11.61
N SER A 14 -0.44 13.79 -11.98
CA SER A 14 -1.78 14.36 -12.20
C SER A 14 -2.64 13.50 -13.12
N GLY A 15 -3.76 12.97 -12.60
CA GLY A 15 -4.72 12.17 -13.36
C GLY A 15 -4.23 10.76 -13.75
N ARG A 16 -3.07 10.31 -13.26
CA ARG A 16 -2.49 9.02 -13.66
C ARG A 16 -2.25 8.06 -12.50
N MET A 17 -2.82 8.34 -11.33
CA MET A 17 -2.51 7.53 -10.13
C MET A 17 -2.89 6.05 -10.29
N TYR A 18 -4.09 5.76 -10.75
CA TYR A 18 -4.52 4.37 -10.93
C TYR A 18 -3.65 3.63 -11.95
N ARG A 19 -3.34 4.27 -13.06
CA ARG A 19 -2.50 3.70 -14.11
C ARG A 19 -1.11 3.34 -13.58
N GLU A 20 -0.49 4.24 -12.82
CA GLU A 20 0.83 4.00 -12.24
C GLU A 20 0.80 2.92 -11.17
N LEU A 21 -0.21 2.95 -10.29
CA LEU A 21 -0.39 1.92 -9.27
C LEU A 21 -0.53 0.54 -9.90
N ARG A 22 -1.38 0.42 -10.90
CA ARG A 22 -1.58 -0.82 -11.64
C ARG A 22 -0.28 -1.29 -12.29
N HIS A 23 0.45 -0.38 -12.92
CA HIS A 23 1.73 -0.67 -13.58
C HIS A 23 2.74 -1.26 -12.59
N CYS A 24 2.87 -0.65 -11.42
CA CYS A 24 3.77 -1.13 -10.37
C CYS A 24 3.35 -2.50 -9.83
N LEU A 25 2.05 -2.74 -9.67
CA LEU A 25 1.53 -4.04 -9.22
C LEU A 25 1.77 -5.15 -10.26
N GLU A 26 1.76 -4.83 -11.54
CA GLU A 26 2.01 -5.76 -12.64
C GLU A 26 3.51 -6.02 -12.87
N ALA A 27 4.38 -5.11 -12.43
CA ALA A 27 5.81 -5.19 -12.69
C ALA A 27 6.45 -6.37 -11.97
N THR A 28 7.01 -7.29 -12.74
CA THR A 28 7.54 -8.56 -12.22
C THR A 28 8.85 -8.42 -11.44
N GLU A 29 9.58 -7.32 -11.63
CA GLU A 29 10.80 -7.03 -10.87
C GLU A 29 10.52 -6.65 -9.42
N PHE A 30 9.31 -6.23 -9.08
CA PHE A 30 8.96 -5.86 -7.71
C PHE A 30 8.35 -7.05 -6.98
N ASP A 31 9.15 -7.63 -6.09
CA ASP A 31 8.74 -8.74 -5.22
C ASP A 31 8.34 -8.29 -3.82
N ARG A 32 8.37 -6.99 -3.54
CA ARG A 32 7.93 -6.40 -2.28
C ARG A 32 6.96 -5.26 -2.56
N VAL A 33 5.83 -5.29 -1.87
CA VAL A 33 4.76 -4.29 -2.01
C VAL A 33 4.35 -3.85 -0.61
N ASP A 34 4.56 -2.57 -0.31
CA ASP A 34 4.17 -1.96 0.96
C ASP A 34 3.08 -0.92 0.71
N LEU A 35 1.92 -1.16 1.26
CA LEU A 35 0.74 -0.30 1.12
C LEU A 35 0.49 0.40 2.46
N LEU A 36 0.72 1.70 2.52
CA LEU A 36 0.46 2.54 3.69
C LEU A 36 -0.68 3.48 3.34
N VAL A 37 -1.88 3.15 3.78
CA VAL A 37 -3.08 3.87 3.34
C VAL A 37 -4.03 4.09 4.50
N SER A 38 -4.36 5.35 4.76
CA SER A 38 -5.25 5.74 5.86
C SER A 38 -6.64 5.14 5.72
N PHE A 39 -7.24 5.26 4.53
CA PHE A 39 -8.61 4.79 4.30
C PHE A 39 -8.62 3.78 3.16
N VAL A 40 -9.07 2.57 3.48
CA VAL A 40 -9.18 1.44 2.56
C VAL A 40 -10.65 1.17 2.32
N MET A 41 -11.11 1.44 1.11
CA MET A 41 -12.51 1.31 0.73
C MET A 41 -12.69 0.15 -0.23
N ARG A 42 -13.86 -0.49 -0.19
CA ARG A 42 -14.19 -1.59 -1.11
C ARG A 42 -14.01 -1.17 -2.57
N SER A 43 -14.41 0.04 -2.91
CA SER A 43 -14.25 0.57 -4.27
C SER A 43 -12.81 0.62 -4.74
N GLY A 44 -11.88 0.92 -3.85
CA GLY A 44 -10.44 0.92 -4.15
C GLY A 44 -9.89 -0.50 -4.25
N VAL A 45 -10.24 -1.36 -3.31
CA VAL A 45 -9.83 -2.77 -3.34
C VAL A 45 -10.29 -3.45 -4.63
N ASN A 46 -11.52 -3.20 -5.07
CA ASN A 46 -12.04 -3.77 -6.32
C ASN A 46 -11.19 -3.39 -7.54
N LEU A 47 -10.56 -2.22 -7.53
CA LEU A 47 -9.70 -1.79 -8.63
C LEU A 47 -8.36 -2.53 -8.68
N ILE A 48 -7.86 -3.02 -7.55
CA ILE A 48 -6.53 -3.62 -7.47
C ILE A 48 -6.52 -5.11 -7.10
N ALA A 49 -7.68 -5.67 -6.74
CA ALA A 49 -7.79 -7.03 -6.21
C ALA A 49 -7.10 -8.09 -7.10
N ALA A 50 -7.41 -8.09 -8.40
CA ALA A 50 -6.81 -9.04 -9.33
C ALA A 50 -5.29 -8.87 -9.42
N ARG A 51 -4.79 -7.65 -9.37
CA ARG A 51 -3.34 -7.37 -9.46
C ARG A 51 -2.60 -7.77 -8.19
N VAL A 52 -3.23 -7.60 -7.04
CA VAL A 52 -2.67 -8.10 -5.77
C VAL A 52 -2.58 -9.63 -5.80
N ASP A 53 -3.64 -10.31 -6.24
CA ASP A 53 -3.64 -11.77 -6.35
C ASP A 53 -2.59 -12.28 -7.35
N GLU A 54 -2.41 -11.60 -8.47
CA GLU A 54 -1.35 -11.92 -9.43
C GLU A 54 0.05 -11.72 -8.83
N ALA A 55 0.24 -10.64 -8.08
CA ALA A 55 1.51 -10.38 -7.39
C ALA A 55 1.83 -11.50 -6.37
N LEU A 56 0.84 -11.91 -5.59
CA LEU A 56 1.00 -13.04 -4.66
C LEU A 56 1.29 -14.34 -5.42
N ALA A 57 0.61 -14.59 -6.54
CA ALA A 57 0.81 -15.79 -7.34
C ALA A 57 2.24 -15.91 -7.91
N ARG A 58 2.89 -14.77 -8.19
CA ARG A 58 4.28 -14.76 -8.69
C ARG A 58 5.35 -14.68 -7.60
N GLY A 59 4.97 -14.71 -6.32
CA GLY A 59 5.90 -14.77 -5.20
C GLY A 59 6.16 -13.46 -4.46
N ALA A 60 5.37 -12.41 -4.69
CA ALA A 60 5.56 -11.14 -4.01
C ALA A 60 5.18 -11.20 -2.53
N HIS A 61 5.86 -10.38 -1.72
CA HIS A 61 5.55 -10.17 -0.31
C HIS A 61 4.82 -8.84 -0.16
N VAL A 62 3.59 -8.89 0.34
CA VAL A 62 2.70 -7.73 0.47
C VAL A 62 2.48 -7.40 1.93
N ARG A 63 2.67 -6.13 2.30
CA ARG A 63 2.29 -5.62 3.63
C ARG A 63 1.30 -4.48 3.47
N LEU A 64 0.24 -4.52 4.26
CA LEU A 64 -0.72 -3.43 4.38
C LEU A 64 -0.64 -2.83 5.78
N LEU A 65 -0.48 -1.53 5.88
CA LEU A 65 -0.66 -0.77 7.11
C LEU A 65 -1.74 0.27 6.89
N SER A 66 -2.86 0.10 7.57
CA SER A 66 -3.98 1.04 7.55
C SER A 66 -4.27 1.54 8.98
N THR A 67 -5.43 2.11 9.19
CA THR A 67 -5.84 2.65 10.50
C THR A 67 -7.34 2.49 10.71
N ASP A 68 -7.75 2.49 11.97
CA ASP A 68 -9.16 2.64 12.38
C ASP A 68 -9.54 4.10 12.67
N TYR A 69 -8.60 5.04 12.43
CA TYR A 69 -8.84 6.46 12.66
C TYR A 69 -10.11 6.93 11.95
N LEU A 70 -10.99 7.57 12.68
CA LEU A 70 -12.32 8.04 12.25
C LEU A 70 -13.26 6.92 11.77
N MET A 71 -12.88 5.66 11.90
CA MET A 71 -13.70 4.49 11.50
C MET A 71 -14.21 4.56 10.05
N VAL A 72 -13.39 5.09 9.14
CA VAL A 72 -13.76 5.28 7.73
C VAL A 72 -13.49 4.04 6.88
N THR A 73 -12.43 3.27 7.21
CA THR A 73 -12.06 2.08 6.45
C THR A 73 -13.17 1.04 6.45
N ASP A 74 -13.48 0.48 5.28
CA ASP A 74 -14.54 -0.53 5.11
C ASP A 74 -14.14 -1.87 5.69
N VAL A 75 -15.05 -2.49 6.44
CA VAL A 75 -14.91 -3.87 6.94
C VAL A 75 -14.69 -4.86 5.78
N GLY A 76 -15.47 -4.75 4.71
CA GLY A 76 -15.33 -5.63 3.55
C GLY A 76 -14.01 -5.47 2.80
N ALA A 77 -13.46 -4.24 2.79
CA ALA A 77 -12.14 -3.99 2.21
C ALA A 77 -11.04 -4.65 3.03
N LEU A 78 -11.09 -4.54 4.35
CA LEU A 78 -10.15 -5.23 5.24
C LEU A 78 -10.31 -6.75 5.14
N GLY A 79 -11.51 -7.24 4.93
CA GLY A 79 -11.81 -8.67 4.73
C GLY A 79 -11.06 -9.25 3.53
N PHE A 80 -10.92 -8.49 2.44
CA PHE A 80 -10.11 -8.91 1.29
C PHE A 80 -8.67 -9.24 1.71
N PHE A 81 -8.04 -8.38 2.48
CA PHE A 81 -6.67 -8.59 2.95
C PHE A 81 -6.61 -9.70 4.00
N LEU A 82 -7.56 -9.72 4.92
CA LEU A 82 -7.62 -10.75 5.96
C LEU A 82 -7.66 -12.16 5.37
N ASP A 83 -8.42 -12.37 4.30
CA ASP A 83 -8.53 -13.67 3.61
C ASP A 83 -7.20 -14.15 3.02
N ARG A 84 -6.24 -13.24 2.81
CA ARG A 84 -4.96 -13.51 2.15
C ARG A 84 -3.77 -13.49 3.10
N ILE A 85 -3.99 -13.21 4.38
CA ILE A 85 -2.90 -13.18 5.37
C ILE A 85 -2.27 -14.57 5.50
N GLY A 86 -0.94 -14.60 5.53
CA GLY A 86 -0.13 -15.78 5.75
C GLY A 86 0.90 -16.02 4.66
N ASP A 87 1.58 -17.15 4.77
CA ASP A 87 2.52 -17.62 3.77
C ASP A 87 1.79 -18.48 2.75
N HIS A 88 2.15 -18.33 1.48
CA HIS A 88 1.50 -18.98 0.36
C HIS A 88 2.42 -20.00 -0.32
N PRO A 89 1.85 -21.04 -1.00
CA PRO A 89 2.66 -22.06 -1.69
C PRO A 89 3.58 -21.50 -2.77
N SER A 90 3.28 -20.33 -3.33
CA SER A 90 4.12 -19.64 -4.31
C SER A 90 5.39 -19.03 -3.71
N GLY A 91 5.57 -19.10 -2.39
CA GLY A 91 6.66 -18.44 -1.68
C GLY A 91 6.35 -17.00 -1.30
N SER A 92 5.16 -16.49 -1.66
CA SER A 92 4.70 -15.16 -1.29
C SER A 92 4.15 -15.13 0.13
N SER A 93 3.92 -13.92 0.63
CA SER A 93 3.23 -13.71 1.90
C SER A 93 2.40 -12.42 1.85
N LEU A 94 1.36 -12.38 2.66
CA LEU A 94 0.63 -11.15 2.94
C LEU A 94 0.52 -10.95 4.43
N GLU A 95 0.85 -9.76 4.89
CA GLU A 95 0.68 -9.32 6.27
C GLU A 95 -0.12 -8.02 6.28
N ALA A 96 -0.97 -7.85 7.27
CA ALA A 96 -1.73 -6.61 7.43
C ALA A 96 -1.77 -6.20 8.89
N ARG A 97 -1.58 -4.91 9.14
CA ARG A 97 -1.67 -4.29 10.45
C ARG A 97 -2.55 -3.05 10.39
N VAL A 98 -3.15 -2.73 11.53
CA VAL A 98 -3.99 -1.55 11.70
C VAL A 98 -3.39 -0.69 12.81
N PHE A 99 -3.06 0.55 12.49
CA PHE A 99 -2.62 1.52 13.49
C PHE A 99 -3.83 1.98 14.28
N SER A 100 -3.90 1.56 15.54
CA SER A 100 -5.05 1.73 16.40
C SER A 100 -4.73 2.65 17.57
N ASP A 101 -5.01 3.94 17.41
CA ASP A 101 -4.89 4.98 18.44
C ASP A 101 -5.84 6.13 18.09
N PRO A 102 -7.01 6.21 18.72
CA PRO A 102 -8.00 7.22 18.38
C PRO A 102 -7.56 8.66 18.69
N SER A 103 -6.50 8.84 19.48
CA SER A 103 -5.96 10.16 19.81
C SER A 103 -5.00 10.70 18.75
N VAL A 104 -4.59 9.87 17.79
CA VAL A 104 -3.61 10.21 16.76
C VAL A 104 -4.28 10.30 15.40
N SER A 105 -4.15 11.46 14.76
CA SER A 105 -4.54 11.65 13.38
C SER A 105 -3.59 10.85 12.47
N PHE A 106 -4.14 9.98 11.64
CA PHE A 106 -3.35 9.08 10.80
C PHE A 106 -3.79 9.22 9.33
N HIS A 107 -2.99 9.90 8.52
CA HIS A 107 -3.34 10.25 7.15
C HIS A 107 -2.31 9.90 6.06
N PRO A 108 -1.32 9.03 6.28
CA PRO A 108 -0.35 8.72 5.23
C PRO A 108 -1.00 7.95 4.07
N LYS A 109 -0.52 8.21 2.84
CA LYS A 109 -0.88 7.45 1.65
C LYS A 109 0.38 7.27 0.82
N ALA A 110 0.95 6.07 0.91
CA ALA A 110 2.15 5.70 0.17
C ALA A 110 2.03 4.26 -0.31
N TYR A 111 2.38 4.06 -1.57
CA TYR A 111 2.39 2.77 -2.23
C TYR A 111 3.82 2.51 -2.68
N ILE A 112 4.52 1.57 -2.03
CA ILE A 112 5.96 1.38 -2.21
C ILE A 112 6.22 -0.01 -2.81
N PHE A 113 6.93 -0.02 -3.91
CA PHE A 113 7.28 -1.22 -4.65
C PHE A 113 8.79 -1.33 -4.74
N SER A 114 9.34 -2.49 -4.43
CA SER A 114 10.78 -2.67 -4.44
C SER A 114 11.19 -4.09 -4.81
N SER A 115 12.46 -4.20 -5.25
CA SER A 115 13.13 -5.48 -5.46
C SER A 115 14.02 -5.78 -4.26
N ALA A 116 13.80 -6.92 -3.61
CA ALA A 116 14.66 -7.37 -2.52
C ALA A 116 16.09 -7.63 -3.00
N GLN A 117 16.26 -8.02 -4.27
CA GLN A 117 17.55 -8.34 -4.85
C GLN A 117 18.40 -7.09 -5.14
N THR A 118 17.80 -6.06 -5.75
CA THR A 118 18.54 -4.87 -6.19
C THR A 118 18.40 -3.67 -5.26
N GLY A 119 17.35 -3.63 -4.45
CA GLY A 119 17.00 -2.47 -3.65
C GLY A 119 16.34 -1.34 -4.45
N ASP A 120 16.20 -1.49 -5.76
CA ASP A 120 15.53 -0.51 -6.60
C ASP A 120 14.01 -0.56 -6.40
N GLY A 121 13.35 0.55 -6.66
CA GLY A 121 11.92 0.59 -6.53
C GLY A 121 11.28 1.90 -6.94
N ILE A 122 9.98 1.95 -6.73
CA ILE A 122 9.12 3.08 -7.02
C ILE A 122 8.18 3.29 -5.84
N ALA A 123 8.01 4.54 -5.44
CA ALA A 123 6.98 4.91 -4.47
C ALA A 123 6.02 5.92 -5.09
N LEU A 124 4.73 5.74 -4.82
CA LEU A 124 3.67 6.68 -5.18
C LEU A 124 3.17 7.28 -3.86
N VAL A 125 3.43 8.57 -3.64
CA VAL A 125 3.15 9.24 -2.36
C VAL A 125 2.32 10.48 -2.60
N GLY A 126 1.25 10.66 -1.84
CA GLY A 126 0.42 11.86 -1.96
C GLY A 126 -0.90 11.74 -1.22
N SER A 127 -1.96 12.15 -1.88
CA SER A 127 -3.29 12.31 -1.28
C SER A 127 -4.25 11.14 -1.55
N SER A 128 -3.87 10.17 -2.39
CA SER A 128 -4.79 9.11 -2.84
C SER A 128 -4.96 7.99 -1.83
N ASN A 129 -6.13 7.93 -1.20
CA ASN A 129 -6.57 6.74 -0.47
C ASN A 129 -6.88 5.58 -1.42
N LEU A 130 -6.96 4.37 -0.89
CA LEU A 130 -7.36 3.19 -1.65
C LEU A 130 -8.88 3.20 -1.80
N SER A 131 -9.35 4.00 -2.74
CA SER A 131 -10.76 4.22 -3.06
C SER A 131 -10.90 4.55 -4.54
N HIS A 132 -12.09 4.40 -5.10
CA HIS A 132 -12.34 4.76 -6.50
C HIS A 132 -12.05 6.25 -6.74
N SER A 133 -12.52 7.13 -5.85
CA SER A 133 -12.26 8.55 -5.98
C SER A 133 -10.78 8.89 -5.83
N GLY A 134 -10.08 8.26 -4.88
CA GLY A 134 -8.66 8.47 -4.66
C GLY A 134 -7.80 8.04 -5.83
N LEU A 135 -8.19 6.98 -6.53
CA LEU A 135 -7.38 6.41 -7.61
C LEU A 135 -7.79 6.90 -9.00
N ARG A 136 -9.08 7.21 -9.25
CA ARG A 136 -9.58 7.47 -10.59
C ARG A 136 -10.28 8.82 -10.79
N THR A 137 -11.22 9.19 -9.95
CA THR A 137 -12.15 10.28 -10.25
C THR A 137 -11.92 11.57 -9.47
N GLY A 138 -11.26 11.49 -8.32
CA GLY A 138 -10.97 12.66 -7.49
C GLY A 138 -9.83 13.49 -8.04
N ILE A 139 -9.77 14.75 -7.61
CA ILE A 139 -8.60 15.60 -7.86
C ILE A 139 -7.60 15.30 -6.76
N GLU A 140 -6.56 14.55 -7.12
CA GLU A 140 -5.54 14.08 -6.19
C GLU A 140 -4.16 14.50 -6.65
N TRP A 141 -3.28 14.76 -5.69
CA TRP A 141 -1.88 15.08 -5.96
C TRP A 141 -0.99 13.99 -5.43
N ASN A 142 -0.23 13.37 -6.32
CA ASN A 142 0.70 12.32 -5.99
C ASN A 142 2.02 12.53 -6.72
N LEU A 143 3.09 12.07 -6.10
CA LEU A 143 4.41 12.01 -6.71
C LEU A 143 4.83 10.56 -6.89
N ARG A 144 5.49 10.29 -8.01
CA ARG A 144 6.21 9.05 -8.26
C ARG A 144 7.69 9.32 -7.97
N SER A 145 8.28 8.53 -7.09
CA SER A 145 9.69 8.67 -6.71
C SER A 145 10.44 7.36 -6.88
N GLN A 146 11.68 7.44 -7.35
CA GLN A 146 12.62 6.32 -7.34
C GLN A 146 13.54 6.34 -6.11
N GLN A 147 13.42 7.34 -5.27
CA GLN A 147 14.15 7.46 -4.01
C GLN A 147 13.31 6.86 -2.88
N ILE A 148 13.49 5.57 -2.62
CA ILE A 148 12.60 4.80 -1.75
C ILE A 148 13.21 4.42 -0.40
N ASP A 149 14.52 4.49 -0.21
CA ASP A 149 15.18 3.94 0.98
C ASP A 149 14.67 4.55 2.28
N GLU A 150 14.56 5.87 2.34
CA GLU A 150 14.05 6.57 3.52
C GLU A 150 12.56 6.27 3.74
N LEU A 151 11.79 6.12 2.65
CA LEU A 151 10.37 5.79 2.75
C LEU A 151 10.15 4.39 3.32
N ILE A 152 10.96 3.41 2.91
CA ILE A 152 10.90 2.06 3.47
C ILE A 152 11.30 2.09 4.95
N THR A 153 12.33 2.84 5.32
CA THR A 153 12.73 3.00 6.72
C THR A 153 11.61 3.61 7.57
N GLU A 154 10.95 4.64 7.07
CA GLU A 154 9.79 5.26 7.73
C GLU A 154 8.61 4.28 7.84
N PHE A 155 8.33 3.52 6.78
CA PHE A 155 7.30 2.49 6.81
C PHE A 155 7.62 1.43 7.87
N ASP A 156 8.85 0.92 7.89
CA ASP A 156 9.26 -0.10 8.86
C ASP A 156 9.17 0.41 10.29
N HIS A 157 9.45 1.69 10.51
CA HIS A 157 9.31 2.31 11.83
C HIS A 157 7.84 2.31 12.29
N LEU A 158 6.91 2.74 11.43
CA LEU A 158 5.48 2.66 11.73
C LEU A 158 4.98 1.22 11.89
N TRP A 159 5.47 0.32 11.07
CA TRP A 159 5.10 -1.09 11.13
C TRP A 159 5.44 -1.74 12.47
N ARG A 160 6.56 -1.33 13.06
CA ARG A 160 7.03 -1.84 14.35
C ARG A 160 6.45 -1.12 15.56
N ASP A 161 5.72 -0.03 15.36
CA ASP A 161 5.06 0.68 16.46
C ASP A 161 4.08 -0.27 17.15
N GLU A 162 4.04 -0.25 18.50
CA GLU A 162 3.17 -1.13 19.27
C GLU A 162 1.68 -0.91 18.96
N ARG A 163 1.31 0.27 18.45
CA ARG A 163 -0.05 0.60 18.06
C ARG A 163 -0.45 0.03 16.70
N ALA A 164 0.51 -0.41 15.91
CA ALA A 164 0.27 -1.13 14.66
C ALA A 164 0.00 -2.60 14.98
N VAL A 165 -1.26 -2.92 15.24
CA VAL A 165 -1.68 -4.25 15.67
C VAL A 165 -2.04 -5.14 14.48
N PRO A 166 -1.80 -6.46 14.56
CA PRO A 166 -2.17 -7.37 13.49
C PRO A 166 -3.67 -7.33 13.19
N LEU A 167 -4.01 -7.32 11.90
CA LEU A 167 -5.39 -7.53 11.45
C LEU A 167 -5.75 -9.00 11.66
N THR A 168 -6.80 -9.25 12.45
CA THR A 168 -7.31 -10.59 12.75
C THR A 168 -8.81 -10.62 12.59
N VAL A 169 -9.39 -11.82 12.55
CA VAL A 169 -10.85 -12.01 12.56
C VAL A 169 -11.46 -11.33 13.79
N GLU A 170 -10.85 -11.53 14.95
CA GLU A 170 -11.31 -10.95 16.20
C GLU A 170 -11.26 -9.42 16.19
N TRP A 171 -10.18 -8.85 15.66
CA TRP A 171 -10.07 -7.40 15.51
C TRP A 171 -11.18 -6.86 14.60
N LEU A 172 -11.41 -7.51 13.47
CA LEU A 172 -12.40 -7.07 12.48
C LEU A 172 -13.82 -7.17 13.02
N GLU A 173 -14.12 -8.20 13.79
CA GLU A 173 -15.42 -8.34 14.45
C GLU A 173 -15.68 -7.22 15.46
N ARG A 174 -14.67 -6.81 16.22
CA ARG A 174 -14.79 -5.68 17.15
C ARG A 174 -14.94 -4.33 16.43
N TYR A 175 -14.36 -4.23 15.23
CA TYR A 175 -14.39 -3.00 14.44
C TYR A 175 -15.76 -2.74 13.79
N ARG A 176 -16.56 -3.75 13.59
CA ARG A 176 -17.89 -3.64 12.96
C ARG A 176 -18.85 -2.69 13.69
#